data_1fe6d08a88e6e024fc360c86a4560b75
#
_entry.id   1fe6d08a88e6e024fc360c86a4560b75
#
_cell.length_a   1.000
_cell.length_b   1.000
_cell.length_c   1.000
_cell.angle_alpha   90.00
_cell.angle_beta   90.00
_cell.angle_gamma   90.00
#
_symmetry.space_group_name_H-M   'P 1'
#
loop_
_entity.id
_entity.type
_entity.pdbx_description
1 polymer ?
#
loop_
_entity_poly.entity_id
_entity_poly.type
_entity_poly.pdbx_seq_one_letter_code
_entity_poly.pdbx_strand_id
1 'polypeptide(L)'
;ADDGIKAQTKEHLWLAKVMGVEQLIVSINKMDITKPAYSEKRFKEVKADLEKMLKMVGYRDEQVTVLPASGWKADNIAAKSDNLGWWNGDTMLAALNKLTPPKGQEGNPLRLPIQDVYKIPGIGAVPVGRVETGILKPGMKVSFRPSAHQGGKVGEVKSIEMHHTEVQQAVPGDNVGYNLRGIAHTDIRRGDVCGPADDPPNVARAFKASVMILDHPNVITQGYTPVFHCLTAQVA
;
A
#
# COMPACT_ATOMS: atom_id res chain seq x y z
N ALA A 1 -15.93 10.76 -15.42
CA ALA A 1 -17.42 10.85 -15.45
C ALA A 1 -18.01 10.30 -16.75
N ASP A 2 -17.46 10.66 -17.88
CA ASP A 2 -18.04 10.30 -19.20
C ASP A 2 -18.03 8.79 -19.45
N ASP A 3 -16.89 8.16 -19.24
CA ASP A 3 -16.70 6.70 -19.47
C ASP A 3 -17.42 5.76 -18.46
N GLY A 4 -17.88 6.28 -17.32
CA GLY A 4 -18.45 5.45 -16.25
C GLY A 4 -17.44 4.49 -15.62
N ILE A 5 -17.92 3.35 -15.15
CA ILE A 5 -17.11 2.31 -14.49
C ILE A 5 -16.55 1.36 -15.54
N LYS A 6 -15.21 1.21 -15.60
CA LYS A 6 -14.50 0.30 -16.49
C LYS A 6 -14.13 -1.01 -15.80
N ALA A 7 -13.78 -2.04 -16.59
CA ALA A 7 -13.29 -3.31 -16.05
C ALA A 7 -12.14 -3.13 -15.08
N GLN A 8 -11.17 -2.28 -15.42
CA GLN A 8 -10.03 -1.94 -14.55
C GLN A 8 -10.45 -1.34 -13.20
N THR A 9 -11.54 -0.56 -13.15
CA THR A 9 -12.07 -0.03 -11.88
C THR A 9 -12.54 -1.17 -10.97
N LYS A 10 -13.18 -2.19 -11.57
CA LYS A 10 -13.62 -3.38 -10.82
C LYS A 10 -12.44 -4.14 -10.24
N GLU A 11 -11.43 -4.41 -11.07
CA GLU A 11 -10.21 -5.09 -10.66
C GLU A 11 -9.51 -4.36 -9.52
N HIS A 12 -9.35 -3.04 -9.63
CA HIS A 12 -8.71 -2.22 -8.59
C HIS A 12 -9.49 -2.23 -7.26
N LEU A 13 -10.83 -2.20 -7.30
CA LEU A 13 -11.64 -2.27 -6.09
C LEU A 13 -11.50 -3.62 -5.39
N TRP A 14 -11.49 -4.72 -6.14
CA TRP A 14 -11.25 -6.05 -5.59
C TRP A 14 -9.85 -6.17 -5.00
N LEU A 15 -8.82 -5.71 -5.71
CA LEU A 15 -7.45 -5.71 -5.22
C LEU A 15 -7.30 -4.89 -3.95
N ALA A 16 -7.85 -3.68 -3.90
CA ALA A 16 -7.82 -2.83 -2.72
C ALA A 16 -8.46 -3.55 -1.51
N LYS A 17 -9.59 -4.22 -1.71
CA LYS A 17 -10.27 -4.96 -0.64
C LYS A 17 -9.45 -6.15 -0.15
N VAL A 18 -8.90 -6.94 -1.06
CA VAL A 18 -8.05 -8.11 -0.72
C VAL A 18 -6.77 -7.68 -0.01
N MET A 19 -6.19 -6.54 -0.40
CA MET A 19 -5.02 -5.96 0.26
C MET A 19 -5.33 -5.28 1.61
N GLY A 20 -6.58 -5.30 2.07
CA GLY A 20 -6.97 -4.77 3.37
C GLY A 20 -7.12 -3.25 3.42
N VAL A 21 -7.31 -2.59 2.28
CA VAL A 21 -7.60 -1.16 2.26
C VAL A 21 -8.97 -0.91 2.86
N GLU A 22 -9.01 -0.21 3.99
CA GLU A 22 -10.24 0.01 4.76
C GLU A 22 -10.97 1.31 4.41
N GLN A 23 -10.26 2.31 3.91
CA GLN A 23 -10.81 3.63 3.58
C GLN A 23 -10.55 3.96 2.12
N LEU A 24 -11.57 4.37 1.39
CA LEU A 24 -11.49 4.73 -0.02
C LEU A 24 -11.99 6.15 -0.26
N ILE A 25 -11.26 6.89 -1.10
CA ILE A 25 -11.77 8.11 -1.72
C ILE A 25 -11.88 7.83 -3.22
N VAL A 26 -13.10 7.90 -3.73
CA VAL A 26 -13.38 7.69 -5.15
C VAL A 26 -13.76 9.00 -5.80
N SER A 27 -12.90 9.50 -6.66
CA SER A 27 -13.16 10.72 -7.43
C SER A 27 -13.80 10.38 -8.78
N ILE A 28 -14.99 10.88 -9.01
CA ILE A 28 -15.63 10.87 -10.34
C ILE A 28 -15.05 12.05 -11.11
N ASN A 29 -13.92 11.80 -11.76
CA ASN A 29 -13.10 12.80 -12.42
C ASN A 29 -13.61 13.18 -13.82
N LYS A 30 -13.03 14.24 -14.39
CA LYS A 30 -13.37 14.77 -15.72
C LYS A 30 -14.83 15.25 -15.79
N MET A 31 -15.30 15.94 -14.76
CA MET A 31 -16.65 16.50 -14.76
C MET A 31 -16.82 17.64 -15.77
N ASP A 32 -15.72 18.28 -16.14
CA ASP A 32 -15.64 19.35 -17.16
C ASP A 32 -16.03 18.92 -18.59
N ILE A 33 -15.92 17.64 -18.92
CA ILE A 33 -16.24 17.12 -20.26
C ILE A 33 -17.62 16.44 -20.36
N THR A 34 -18.36 16.35 -19.26
CA THR A 34 -19.74 15.80 -19.29
C THR A 34 -20.67 16.66 -20.15
N LYS A 35 -21.81 16.11 -20.58
CA LYS A 35 -22.82 16.81 -21.39
C LYS A 35 -24.16 16.83 -20.66
N PRO A 36 -24.59 17.99 -20.13
CA PRO A 36 -23.86 19.26 -20.03
C PRO A 36 -22.61 19.16 -19.14
N ALA A 37 -21.67 20.09 -19.28
CA ALA A 37 -20.49 20.14 -18.42
C ALA A 37 -20.91 20.21 -16.95
N TYR A 38 -20.15 19.53 -16.06
CA TYR A 38 -20.42 19.44 -14.62
C TYR A 38 -21.80 18.89 -14.26
N SER A 39 -22.33 17.96 -15.05
CA SER A 39 -23.68 17.41 -14.92
C SER A 39 -23.87 16.67 -13.58
N GLU A 40 -24.72 17.20 -12.72
CA GLU A 40 -25.15 16.55 -11.49
C GLU A 40 -25.83 15.20 -11.76
N LYS A 41 -26.69 15.15 -12.81
CA LYS A 41 -27.37 13.92 -13.23
C LYS A 41 -26.38 12.82 -13.55
N ARG A 42 -25.34 13.14 -14.35
CA ARG A 42 -24.30 12.16 -14.73
C ARG A 42 -23.48 11.71 -13.52
N PHE A 43 -23.17 12.61 -12.61
CA PHE A 43 -22.50 12.24 -11.35
C PHE A 43 -23.35 11.25 -10.55
N LYS A 44 -24.65 11.50 -10.37
CA LYS A 44 -25.54 10.62 -9.61
C LYS A 44 -25.68 9.24 -10.27
N GLU A 45 -25.74 9.15 -11.60
CA GLU A 45 -25.77 7.87 -12.33
C GLU A 45 -24.50 7.04 -12.04
N VAL A 46 -23.32 7.63 -12.26
CA VAL A 46 -22.04 6.92 -12.06
C VAL A 46 -21.85 6.56 -10.58
N LYS A 47 -22.25 7.44 -9.68
CA LYS A 47 -22.20 7.19 -8.22
C LYS A 47 -23.07 6.00 -7.83
N ALA A 48 -24.31 5.93 -8.32
CA ALA A 48 -25.21 4.81 -8.02
C ALA A 48 -24.68 3.47 -8.49
N ASP A 49 -24.08 3.41 -9.69
CA ASP A 49 -23.46 2.18 -10.19
C ASP A 49 -22.20 1.80 -9.39
N LEU A 50 -21.42 2.81 -8.97
CA LEU A 50 -20.26 2.61 -8.11
C LEU A 50 -20.66 2.06 -6.73
N GLU A 51 -21.70 2.60 -6.10
CA GLU A 51 -22.20 2.15 -4.79
C GLU A 51 -22.67 0.70 -4.82
N LYS A 52 -23.36 0.27 -5.89
CA LYS A 52 -23.72 -1.14 -6.09
C LYS A 52 -22.49 -2.04 -6.13
N MET A 53 -21.46 -1.59 -6.85
CA MET A 53 -20.22 -2.35 -6.97
C MET A 53 -19.44 -2.41 -5.65
N LEU A 54 -19.32 -1.29 -4.94
CA LEU A 54 -18.66 -1.22 -3.64
C LEU A 54 -19.32 -2.16 -2.62
N LYS A 55 -20.65 -2.22 -2.59
CA LYS A 55 -21.40 -3.17 -1.77
C LYS A 55 -21.14 -4.62 -2.17
N MET A 56 -21.07 -4.92 -3.48
CA MET A 56 -20.71 -6.26 -3.98
C MET A 56 -19.30 -6.68 -3.56
N VAL A 57 -18.34 -5.76 -3.56
CA VAL A 57 -16.96 -5.98 -3.11
C VAL A 57 -16.85 -6.08 -1.58
N GLY A 58 -17.87 -5.60 -0.83
CA GLY A 58 -17.94 -5.67 0.63
C GLY A 58 -17.42 -4.43 1.33
N TYR A 59 -17.44 -3.27 0.70
CA TYR A 59 -17.23 -1.99 1.36
C TYR A 59 -18.53 -1.46 1.98
N ARG A 60 -18.44 -0.88 3.17
CA ARG A 60 -19.54 -0.18 3.84
C ARG A 60 -19.53 1.29 3.46
N ASP A 61 -20.70 1.93 3.49
CA ASP A 61 -20.85 3.33 3.07
C ASP A 61 -19.93 4.28 3.86
N GLU A 62 -19.69 4.02 5.13
CA GLU A 62 -18.78 4.80 6.00
C GLU A 62 -17.28 4.69 5.65
N GLN A 63 -16.92 3.67 4.89
CA GLN A 63 -15.53 3.45 4.45
C GLN A 63 -15.19 4.19 3.15
N VAL A 64 -16.21 4.74 2.48
CA VAL A 64 -16.02 5.27 1.12
C VAL A 64 -16.53 6.70 1.01
N THR A 65 -15.67 7.59 0.59
CA THR A 65 -16.02 8.96 0.21
C THR A 65 -16.05 9.07 -1.31
N VAL A 66 -17.21 9.41 -1.89
CA VAL A 66 -17.36 9.62 -3.34
C VAL A 66 -17.55 11.10 -3.60
N LEU A 67 -16.75 11.70 -4.47
CA LEU A 67 -16.79 13.11 -4.79
C LEU A 67 -16.61 13.39 -6.28
N PRO A 68 -17.22 14.49 -6.83
CA PRO A 68 -16.97 14.94 -8.19
C PRO A 68 -15.70 15.78 -8.25
N ALA A 69 -14.97 15.72 -9.36
CA ALA A 69 -13.80 16.57 -9.59
C ALA A 69 -13.50 16.77 -11.08
N SER A 70 -12.73 17.80 -11.38
CA SER A 70 -11.97 17.92 -12.61
C SER A 70 -10.49 18.15 -12.25
N GLY A 71 -9.67 17.12 -12.41
CA GLY A 71 -8.23 17.23 -12.17
C GLY A 71 -7.55 18.19 -13.15
N TRP A 72 -8.05 18.29 -14.38
CA TRP A 72 -7.51 19.22 -15.39
C TRP A 72 -7.78 20.69 -15.06
N LYS A 73 -8.96 20.99 -14.57
CA LYS A 73 -9.37 22.35 -14.19
C LYS A 73 -9.13 22.68 -12.73
N ALA A 74 -8.62 21.71 -11.96
CA ALA A 74 -8.45 21.78 -10.51
C ALA A 74 -9.78 22.03 -9.72
N ASP A 75 -10.93 21.75 -10.35
CA ASP A 75 -12.24 21.90 -9.70
C ASP A 75 -12.46 20.83 -8.63
N ASN A 76 -12.85 21.27 -7.44
CA ASN A 76 -13.08 20.45 -6.25
C ASN A 76 -11.85 19.62 -5.79
N ILE A 77 -10.65 20.06 -6.12
CA ILE A 77 -9.40 19.44 -5.65
C ILE A 77 -9.00 20.06 -4.29
N ALA A 78 -8.46 21.28 -4.28
CA ALA A 78 -8.06 21.95 -3.06
C ALA A 78 -9.19 22.85 -2.49
N ALA A 79 -9.93 23.51 -3.35
CA ALA A 79 -11.04 24.40 -3.01
C ALA A 79 -12.32 23.98 -3.72
N LYS A 80 -13.47 24.41 -3.19
CA LYS A 80 -14.76 24.28 -3.86
C LYS A 80 -14.75 25.08 -5.16
N SER A 81 -15.49 24.61 -6.15
CA SER A 81 -15.60 25.24 -7.46
C SER A 81 -17.03 25.67 -7.72
N ASP A 82 -17.19 26.88 -8.26
CA ASP A 82 -18.49 27.42 -8.68
C ASP A 82 -19.11 26.58 -9.81
N ASN A 83 -18.29 25.89 -10.61
CA ASN A 83 -18.76 24.97 -11.65
C ASN A 83 -19.51 23.75 -11.08
N LEU A 84 -19.27 23.43 -9.81
CA LEU A 84 -19.91 22.35 -9.07
C LEU A 84 -20.84 22.90 -7.97
N GLY A 85 -21.56 23.99 -8.23
CA GLY A 85 -22.44 24.68 -7.27
C GLY A 85 -23.51 23.79 -6.62
N TRP A 86 -23.86 22.66 -7.23
CA TRP A 86 -24.75 21.65 -6.66
C TRP A 86 -24.06 20.72 -5.65
N TRP A 87 -22.69 20.73 -5.57
CA TRP A 87 -21.93 19.89 -4.66
C TRP A 87 -21.66 20.57 -3.33
N ASN A 88 -22.28 20.05 -2.28
CA ASN A 88 -22.10 20.56 -0.91
C ASN A 88 -21.14 19.72 -0.06
N GLY A 89 -20.60 18.64 -0.62
CA GLY A 89 -19.66 17.76 0.08
C GLY A 89 -18.21 18.28 0.13
N ASP A 90 -17.33 17.38 0.49
CA ASP A 90 -15.90 17.68 0.65
C ASP A 90 -15.21 17.90 -0.71
N THR A 91 -14.11 18.67 -0.67
CA THR A 91 -13.10 18.69 -1.71
C THR A 91 -12.20 17.44 -1.58
N MET A 92 -11.41 17.14 -2.61
CA MET A 92 -10.42 16.05 -2.54
C MET A 92 -9.48 16.23 -1.35
N LEU A 93 -8.94 17.43 -1.16
CA LEU A 93 -8.02 17.73 -0.06
C LEU A 93 -8.71 17.58 1.32
N ALA A 94 -9.95 18.06 1.44
CA ALA A 94 -10.71 17.90 2.67
C ALA A 94 -10.99 16.42 2.98
N ALA A 95 -11.32 15.61 1.97
CA ALA A 95 -11.51 14.17 2.13
C ALA A 95 -10.22 13.47 2.54
N LEU A 96 -9.08 13.81 1.94
CA LEU A 96 -7.76 13.28 2.33
C LEU A 96 -7.42 13.60 3.79
N ASN A 97 -7.69 14.83 4.25
CA ASN A 97 -7.42 15.24 5.62
C ASN A 97 -8.32 14.55 6.66
N LYS A 98 -9.43 13.94 6.24
CA LYS A 98 -10.32 13.15 7.10
C LYS A 98 -9.91 11.69 7.24
N LEU A 99 -8.97 11.22 6.43
CA LEU A 99 -8.50 9.84 6.54
C LEU A 99 -7.86 9.59 7.91
N THR A 100 -8.24 8.50 8.50
CA THR A 100 -7.67 8.06 9.78
C THR A 100 -6.51 7.09 9.48
N PRO A 101 -5.30 7.35 9.97
CA PRO A 101 -4.20 6.39 9.83
C PRO A 101 -4.59 5.03 10.40
N PRO A 102 -4.21 3.92 9.75
CA PRO A 102 -4.45 2.60 10.32
C PRO A 102 -3.74 2.49 11.67
N LYS A 103 -4.35 1.76 12.63
CA LYS A 103 -3.73 1.54 13.94
C LYS A 103 -2.42 0.78 13.75
N GLY A 104 -1.32 1.41 14.11
CA GLY A 104 -0.01 0.80 14.09
C GLY A 104 0.09 -0.35 15.09
N GLN A 105 0.86 -1.36 14.74
CA GLN A 105 1.16 -2.50 15.63
C GLN A 105 2.55 -2.31 16.26
N GLU A 106 2.74 -1.19 16.94
CA GLU A 106 4.05 -0.81 17.53
C GLU A 106 4.50 -1.76 18.64
N GLY A 107 3.54 -2.34 19.40
CA GLY A 107 3.81 -3.28 20.48
C GLY A 107 4.22 -4.69 20.02
N ASN A 108 4.13 -4.98 18.74
CA ASN A 108 4.55 -6.25 18.17
C ASN A 108 6.05 -6.24 17.84
N PRO A 109 6.68 -7.41 17.67
CA PRO A 109 8.04 -7.50 17.16
C PRO A 109 8.19 -6.80 15.80
N LEU A 110 9.36 -6.19 15.57
CA LEU A 110 9.66 -5.55 14.29
C LEU A 110 9.55 -6.54 13.12
N ARG A 111 8.75 -6.16 12.13
CA ARG A 111 8.70 -6.83 10.82
C ARG A 111 8.71 -5.76 9.73
N LEU A 112 9.78 -5.76 8.92
CA LEU A 112 10.00 -4.80 7.87
C LEU A 112 10.39 -5.56 6.58
N PRO A 113 9.43 -5.78 5.67
CA PRO A 113 9.70 -6.39 4.37
C PRO A 113 10.59 -5.51 3.51
N ILE A 114 11.62 -6.11 2.93
CA ILE A 114 12.60 -5.40 2.10
C ILE A 114 12.10 -5.25 0.68
N GLN A 115 12.01 -4.01 0.23
CA GLN A 115 11.63 -3.64 -1.14
C GLN A 115 12.83 -3.61 -2.07
N ASP A 116 13.96 -3.09 -1.57
CA ASP A 116 15.22 -3.00 -2.31
C ASP A 116 16.40 -2.87 -1.37
N VAL A 117 17.62 -3.08 -1.89
CA VAL A 117 18.88 -2.93 -1.12
C VAL A 117 19.88 -2.17 -1.95
N TYR A 118 20.30 -1.01 -1.48
CA TYR A 118 21.28 -0.18 -2.16
C TYR A 118 22.66 -0.35 -1.53
N LYS A 119 23.67 -0.33 -2.38
CA LYS A 119 25.07 -0.22 -1.96
C LYS A 119 25.53 1.20 -2.17
N ILE A 120 25.69 1.95 -1.09
CA ILE A 120 26.13 3.35 -1.15
C ILE A 120 27.62 3.42 -0.78
N PRO A 121 28.48 3.95 -1.67
CA PRO A 121 29.93 4.12 -1.38
C PRO A 121 30.14 4.91 -0.09
N GLY A 122 31.01 4.41 0.80
CA GLY A 122 31.29 5.04 2.11
C GLY A 122 30.25 4.77 3.20
N ILE A 123 29.05 4.33 2.86
CA ILE A 123 27.97 4.02 3.81
C ILE A 123 27.81 2.50 3.98
N GLY A 124 27.73 1.76 2.89
CA GLY A 124 27.55 0.31 2.92
C GLY A 124 26.19 -0.15 2.40
N ALA A 125 25.61 -1.16 3.06
CA ALA A 125 24.29 -1.68 2.71
C ALA A 125 23.18 -0.81 3.31
N VAL A 126 22.27 -0.37 2.45
CA VAL A 126 21.09 0.43 2.82
C VAL A 126 19.84 -0.28 2.28
N PRO A 127 19.23 -1.19 3.06
CA PRO A 127 17.94 -1.75 2.72
C PRO A 127 16.84 -0.69 2.88
N VAL A 128 15.82 -0.80 2.02
CA VAL A 128 14.65 0.06 2.00
C VAL A 128 13.40 -0.80 2.12
N GLY A 129 12.46 -0.34 2.94
CA GLY A 129 11.19 -1.03 3.10
C GLY A 129 10.23 -0.25 4.00
N ARG A 130 9.02 -0.79 4.12
CA ARG A 130 7.98 -0.24 4.99
C ARG A 130 7.93 -1.03 6.29
N VAL A 131 7.88 -0.33 7.41
CA VAL A 131 7.64 -0.97 8.71
C VAL A 131 6.19 -1.47 8.75
N GLU A 132 5.99 -2.77 8.91
CA GLU A 132 4.66 -3.36 9.05
C GLU A 132 4.26 -3.47 10.54
N THR A 133 5.17 -3.92 11.39
CA THR A 133 4.96 -4.03 12.84
C THR A 133 6.21 -3.66 13.60
N GLY A 134 6.05 -3.31 14.89
CA GLY A 134 7.16 -2.96 15.77
C GLY A 134 7.78 -1.60 15.46
N ILE A 135 8.89 -1.31 16.10
CA ILE A 135 9.61 -0.04 15.95
C ILE A 135 11.06 -0.34 15.58
N LEU A 136 11.56 0.32 14.55
CA LEU A 136 12.98 0.31 14.19
C LEU A 136 13.70 1.49 14.84
N LYS A 137 14.84 1.25 15.50
CA LYS A 137 15.65 2.29 16.13
C LYS A 137 17.14 2.13 15.79
N PRO A 138 17.93 3.20 15.74
CA PRO A 138 19.37 3.11 15.69
C PRO A 138 19.92 2.29 16.87
N GLY A 139 20.98 1.53 16.65
CA GLY A 139 21.59 0.62 17.63
C GLY A 139 20.94 -0.76 17.71
N MET A 140 19.76 -0.98 17.10
CA MET A 140 19.13 -2.29 17.09
C MET A 140 19.96 -3.30 16.30
N LYS A 141 20.07 -4.52 16.84
CA LYS A 141 20.60 -5.67 16.11
C LYS A 141 19.45 -6.34 15.35
N VAL A 142 19.60 -6.48 14.05
CA VAL A 142 18.57 -7.02 13.14
C VAL A 142 19.10 -8.17 12.32
N SER A 143 18.21 -9.07 11.93
CA SER A 143 18.47 -10.18 11.02
C SER A 143 17.47 -10.17 9.87
N PHE A 144 17.83 -10.83 8.78
CA PHE A 144 17.06 -10.89 7.53
C PHE A 144 16.71 -12.33 7.20
N ARG A 145 15.45 -12.60 6.88
CA ARG A 145 14.98 -13.92 6.49
C ARG A 145 14.20 -13.84 5.18
N PRO A 146 14.34 -14.85 4.28
CA PRO A 146 15.10 -16.08 4.43
C PRO A 146 16.60 -15.95 4.09
N SER A 147 17.08 -14.88 3.44
CA SER A 147 18.42 -14.82 2.83
C SER A 147 19.58 -15.04 3.83
N ALA A 148 19.52 -14.44 5.00
CA ALA A 148 20.54 -14.63 6.03
C ALA A 148 20.38 -15.92 6.86
N HIS A 149 19.54 -16.88 6.40
CA HIS A 149 19.22 -18.09 7.17
C HIS A 149 20.42 -18.99 7.42
N GLN A 150 21.33 -19.10 6.45
CA GLN A 150 22.49 -20.00 6.51
C GLN A 150 23.71 -19.35 7.19
N GLY A 151 23.57 -18.76 8.34
CA GLY A 151 24.75 -18.22 9.02
C GLY A 151 24.47 -17.19 10.09
N GLY A 152 23.21 -16.90 10.37
CA GLY A 152 22.84 -16.03 11.50
C GLY A 152 23.44 -14.62 11.43
N LYS A 153 23.74 -14.13 10.21
CA LYS A 153 24.30 -12.78 10.07
C LYS A 153 23.38 -11.74 10.67
N VAL A 154 23.94 -10.94 11.55
CA VAL A 154 23.27 -9.87 12.26
C VAL A 154 23.88 -8.55 11.84
N GLY A 155 23.03 -7.63 11.43
CA GLY A 155 23.40 -6.24 11.18
C GLY A 155 23.03 -5.36 12.35
N GLU A 156 23.78 -4.29 12.57
CA GLU A 156 23.44 -3.24 13.52
C GLU A 156 22.95 -2.00 12.75
N VAL A 157 21.78 -1.48 13.11
CA VAL A 157 21.21 -0.26 12.53
C VAL A 157 22.00 0.95 13.00
N LYS A 158 22.59 1.69 12.07
CA LYS A 158 23.37 2.89 12.40
C LYS A 158 22.55 4.17 12.37
N SER A 159 21.80 4.36 11.30
CA SER A 159 20.94 5.51 11.07
C SER A 159 19.71 5.08 10.26
N ILE A 160 18.66 5.85 10.37
CA ILE A 160 17.39 5.64 9.66
C ILE A 160 17.05 6.95 8.97
N GLU A 161 16.70 6.88 7.69
CA GLU A 161 16.29 8.03 6.90
C GLU A 161 14.89 7.84 6.33
N MET A 162 14.09 8.89 6.40
CA MET A 162 12.79 9.02 5.78
C MET A 162 12.72 10.36 5.05
N HIS A 163 12.38 10.33 3.74
CA HIS A 163 12.32 11.54 2.91
C HIS A 163 13.58 12.42 2.97
N HIS A 164 14.78 11.79 2.94
CA HIS A 164 16.08 12.46 3.05
C HIS A 164 16.33 13.16 4.38
N THR A 165 15.59 12.79 5.43
CA THR A 165 15.77 13.31 6.78
C THR A 165 16.05 12.15 7.72
N GLU A 166 17.10 12.29 8.54
CA GLU A 166 17.43 11.31 9.58
C GLU A 166 16.36 11.35 10.69
N VAL A 167 15.88 10.16 11.09
CA VAL A 167 14.88 10.00 12.13
C VAL A 167 15.39 9.11 13.26
N GLN A 168 14.93 9.37 14.49
CA GLN A 168 15.35 8.63 15.69
C GLN A 168 14.65 7.30 15.85
N GLN A 169 13.54 7.09 15.17
CA GLN A 169 12.80 5.83 15.10
C GLN A 169 11.90 5.82 13.88
N ALA A 170 11.55 4.62 13.43
CA ALA A 170 10.51 4.39 12.43
C ALA A 170 9.42 3.50 13.02
N VAL A 171 8.16 3.87 12.78
CA VAL A 171 6.96 3.21 13.30
C VAL A 171 6.18 2.54 12.17
N PRO A 172 5.21 1.65 12.48
CA PRO A 172 4.40 1.01 11.45
C PRO A 172 3.75 2.00 10.49
N GLY A 173 3.92 1.75 9.19
CA GLY A 173 3.49 2.63 8.10
C GLY A 173 4.61 3.47 7.49
N ASP A 174 5.70 3.72 8.21
CA ASP A 174 6.84 4.48 7.69
C ASP A 174 7.59 3.68 6.62
N ASN A 175 7.91 4.36 5.52
CA ASN A 175 8.78 3.83 4.47
C ASN A 175 10.17 4.44 4.62
N VAL A 176 11.14 3.61 4.96
CA VAL A 176 12.47 4.05 5.39
C VAL A 176 13.60 3.33 4.69
N GLY A 177 14.72 4.05 4.52
CA GLY A 177 16.03 3.49 4.26
C GLY A 177 16.86 3.50 5.55
N TYR A 178 17.65 2.49 5.79
CA TYR A 178 18.48 2.45 7.00
C TYR A 178 19.86 1.86 6.72
N ASN A 179 20.86 2.49 7.31
CA ASN A 179 22.24 2.09 7.18
C ASN A 179 22.56 0.92 8.14
N LEU A 180 23.26 -0.10 7.63
CA LEU A 180 23.64 -1.29 8.38
C LEU A 180 25.15 -1.44 8.52
N ARG A 181 25.56 -1.84 9.71
CA ARG A 181 26.92 -2.30 10.00
C ARG A 181 26.94 -3.82 10.19
N GLY A 182 27.99 -4.48 9.71
CA GLY A 182 28.26 -5.90 9.97
C GLY A 182 27.57 -6.87 9.01
N ILE A 183 26.82 -6.36 8.03
CA ILE A 183 26.18 -7.18 7.00
C ILE A 183 26.44 -6.57 5.61
N ALA A 184 26.69 -7.40 4.60
CA ALA A 184 26.92 -6.94 3.25
C ALA A 184 25.60 -6.81 2.48
N HIS A 185 25.56 -5.92 1.48
CA HIS A 185 24.38 -5.77 0.62
C HIS A 185 24.02 -7.07 -0.13
N THR A 186 24.99 -7.95 -0.40
CA THR A 186 24.79 -9.27 -1.03
C THR A 186 24.11 -10.28 -0.13
N ASP A 187 24.07 -10.02 1.18
CA ASP A 187 23.46 -10.91 2.17
C ASP A 187 21.95 -10.62 2.36
N ILE A 188 21.45 -9.57 1.74
CA ILE A 188 20.06 -9.11 1.82
C ILE A 188 19.52 -8.97 0.41
N ARG A 189 18.25 -9.28 0.19
CA ARG A 189 17.58 -9.10 -1.10
C ARG A 189 16.13 -8.71 -0.94
N ARG A 190 15.54 -8.22 -2.00
CA ARG A 190 14.09 -8.00 -2.09
C ARG A 190 13.33 -9.28 -1.71
N GLY A 191 12.29 -9.12 -0.92
CA GLY A 191 11.48 -10.23 -0.42
C GLY A 191 11.92 -10.79 0.93
N ASP A 192 13.11 -10.42 1.43
CA ASP A 192 13.46 -10.69 2.82
C ASP A 192 12.61 -9.86 3.77
N VAL A 193 12.45 -10.36 4.99
CA VAL A 193 11.86 -9.62 6.09
C VAL A 193 12.93 -9.35 7.14
N CYS A 194 13.10 -8.09 7.51
CA CYS A 194 13.93 -7.65 8.61
C CYS A 194 13.16 -7.80 9.93
N GLY A 195 13.82 -8.31 10.95
CA GLY A 195 13.32 -8.40 12.32
C GLY A 195 14.43 -8.33 13.36
N PRO A 196 14.10 -8.25 14.66
CA PRO A 196 15.11 -8.25 15.71
C PRO A 196 15.97 -9.52 15.65
N ALA A 197 17.23 -9.42 16.04
CA ALA A 197 18.14 -10.56 16.01
C ALA A 197 17.78 -11.65 17.04
N ASP A 198 17.15 -11.26 18.12
CA ASP A 198 16.66 -12.13 19.22
C ASP A 198 15.26 -12.70 18.95
N ASP A 199 14.48 -12.07 18.05
CA ASP A 199 13.20 -12.56 17.55
C ASP A 199 13.11 -12.46 16.02
N PRO A 200 13.91 -13.28 15.28
CA PRO A 200 13.97 -13.20 13.83
C PRO A 200 12.65 -13.66 13.18
N PRO A 201 12.33 -13.18 11.97
CA PRO A 201 11.18 -13.68 11.22
C PRO A 201 11.26 -15.19 10.99
N ASN A 202 10.13 -15.87 11.10
CA ASN A 202 10.06 -17.31 10.85
C ASN A 202 10.19 -17.62 9.35
N VAL A 203 10.89 -18.70 9.04
CA VAL A 203 11.01 -19.23 7.68
C VAL A 203 10.16 -20.49 7.57
N ALA A 204 9.09 -20.45 6.81
CA ALA A 204 8.24 -21.59 6.56
C ALA A 204 8.76 -22.42 5.37
N ARG A 205 8.79 -23.75 5.50
CA ARG A 205 9.06 -24.68 4.39
C ARG A 205 7.82 -24.91 3.53
N ALA A 206 6.65 -24.87 4.16
CA ALA A 206 5.35 -25.04 3.51
C ALA A 206 4.28 -24.34 4.36
N PHE A 207 3.19 -23.97 3.73
CA PHE A 207 2.03 -23.40 4.40
C PHE A 207 0.74 -23.90 3.74
N LYS A 208 -0.36 -23.84 4.48
CA LYS A 208 -1.71 -24.04 3.94
C LYS A 208 -2.38 -22.68 3.83
N ALA A 209 -3.03 -22.43 2.71
CA ALA A 209 -3.76 -21.19 2.48
C ALA A 209 -5.19 -21.49 2.02
N SER A 210 -6.12 -20.67 2.45
CA SER A 210 -7.46 -20.58 1.86
C SER A 210 -7.39 -19.58 0.72
N VAL A 211 -7.76 -20.00 -0.48
CA VAL A 211 -7.65 -19.20 -1.70
C VAL A 211 -9.04 -18.86 -2.20
N MET A 212 -9.29 -17.59 -2.48
CA MET A 212 -10.47 -17.11 -3.17
C MET A 212 -10.11 -16.77 -4.61
N ILE A 213 -10.69 -17.49 -5.56
CA ILE A 213 -10.50 -17.23 -6.99
C ILE A 213 -11.52 -16.19 -7.40
N LEU A 214 -11.07 -15.00 -7.77
CA LEU A 214 -11.91 -13.87 -8.15
C LEU A 214 -12.34 -13.96 -9.62
N ASP A 215 -11.38 -14.25 -10.48
CA ASP A 215 -11.59 -14.43 -11.92
C ASP A 215 -10.46 -15.29 -12.50
N HIS A 216 -10.82 -16.25 -13.34
CA HIS A 216 -9.85 -17.06 -14.05
C HIS A 216 -10.47 -17.57 -15.37
N PRO A 217 -9.86 -17.30 -16.52
CA PRO A 217 -10.45 -17.62 -17.83
C PRO A 217 -10.50 -19.10 -18.14
N ASN A 218 -9.74 -19.93 -17.42
CA ASN A 218 -9.60 -21.36 -17.68
C ASN A 218 -9.76 -22.21 -16.41
N VAL A 219 -9.76 -23.53 -16.57
CA VAL A 219 -9.75 -24.48 -15.46
C VAL A 219 -8.39 -24.49 -14.79
N ILE A 220 -8.36 -24.39 -13.46
CA ILE A 220 -7.14 -24.57 -12.67
C ILE A 220 -6.95 -26.05 -12.40
N THR A 221 -5.83 -26.59 -12.86
CA THR A 221 -5.47 -28.00 -12.71
C THR A 221 -4.10 -28.16 -12.05
N GLN A 222 -3.73 -29.41 -11.76
CA GLN A 222 -2.38 -29.73 -11.27
C GLN A 222 -1.33 -29.24 -12.26
N GLY A 223 -0.30 -28.56 -11.75
CA GLY A 223 0.76 -27.94 -12.55
C GLY A 223 0.52 -26.46 -12.87
N TYR A 224 -0.57 -25.86 -12.41
CA TYR A 224 -0.78 -24.42 -12.53
C TYR A 224 0.20 -23.67 -11.64
N THR A 225 1.06 -22.83 -12.23
CA THR A 225 2.14 -22.08 -11.57
C THR A 225 1.95 -20.58 -11.75
N PRO A 226 1.02 -19.94 -11.01
CA PRO A 226 0.85 -18.49 -11.08
C PRO A 226 2.01 -17.77 -10.38
N VAL A 227 2.22 -16.51 -10.74
CA VAL A 227 3.09 -15.63 -9.96
C VAL A 227 2.44 -15.37 -8.60
N PHE A 228 3.17 -15.67 -7.54
CA PHE A 228 2.72 -15.50 -6.17
C PHE A 228 3.44 -14.29 -5.54
N HIS A 229 2.67 -13.36 -5.02
CA HIS A 229 3.17 -12.20 -4.30
C HIS A 229 2.89 -12.36 -2.80
N CYS A 230 3.94 -12.24 -1.99
CA CYS A 230 3.82 -12.21 -0.53
C CYS A 230 4.64 -11.03 0.00
N LEU A 231 3.97 -10.01 0.50
CA LEU A 231 4.59 -8.73 0.86
C LEU A 231 5.40 -8.17 -0.32
N THR A 232 6.74 -8.09 -0.17
CA THR A 232 7.65 -7.65 -1.22
C THR A 232 8.25 -8.79 -2.04
N ALA A 233 8.07 -10.05 -1.62
CA ALA A 233 8.53 -11.22 -2.34
C ALA A 233 7.62 -11.53 -3.53
N GLN A 234 8.25 -11.91 -4.65
CA GLN A 234 7.59 -12.36 -5.86
C GLN A 234 8.22 -13.68 -6.30
N VAL A 235 7.41 -14.72 -6.43
CA VAL A 235 7.84 -16.07 -6.78
C VAL A 235 6.92 -16.62 -7.87
N ALA A 236 7.48 -17.33 -8.86
CA ALA A 236 6.75 -18.06 -9.89
C ALA A 236 7.07 -19.56 -9.79
#